data_f9ed60d80b53c968459223a630cb2680
#
_entry.id   f9ed60d80b53c968459223a630cb2680
#
_cell.length_a   1.000
_cell.length_b   1.000
_cell.length_c   1.000
_cell.angle_alpha   90.00
_cell.angle_beta   90.00
_cell.angle_gamma   90.00
#
_symmetry.space_group_name_H-M   'P 1'
#
loop_
_entity.id
_entity.type
_entity.pdbx_description
1 polymer ?
#
loop_
_entity_poly.entity_id
_entity_poly.type
_entity_poly.pdbx_seq_one_letter_code
_entity_poly.pdbx_strand_id
1 'polypeptide(L)'
;KTWRQVDGVPRDVPINTIAQDPQRPDRVFVGTKQALFMTHDGGETWSRRGGNLPFGDFTAILINPRNGDEVFAGNAYQTTDVGGGVFRSTDGGTTWARIDPKGRRLPSQRIWALAFDAHDQNVLFVGSHSAGVYVVPRMSDTLSSTQ
;
A
#
# COMPACT_ATOMS: atom_id res chain seq x y z
N LYS A 1 -13.29 18.41 -23.69
CA LYS A 1 -12.55 17.39 -22.89
C LYS A 1 -13.42 16.15 -22.78
N THR A 2 -12.88 15.00 -23.10
CA THR A 2 -13.58 13.71 -23.07
C THR A 2 -12.94 12.80 -22.02
N TRP A 3 -13.75 11.90 -21.44
CA TRP A 3 -13.27 10.87 -20.54
C TRP A 3 -12.80 9.66 -21.38
N ARG A 4 -11.65 9.12 -21.04
CA ARG A 4 -11.13 7.87 -21.62
C ARG A 4 -10.98 6.84 -20.50
N GLN A 5 -11.53 5.67 -20.70
CA GLN A 5 -11.29 4.55 -19.80
C GLN A 5 -9.92 3.96 -20.10
N VAL A 6 -9.14 3.66 -19.05
CA VAL A 6 -7.83 3.00 -19.21
C VAL A 6 -8.00 1.50 -19.38
N ASP A 7 -7.08 0.89 -20.12
CA ASP A 7 -6.95 -0.56 -20.23
C ASP A 7 -5.90 -1.09 -19.23
N GLY A 8 -5.99 -2.37 -18.89
CA GLY A 8 -5.04 -3.04 -17.99
C GLY A 8 -5.42 -3.00 -16.51
N VAL A 9 -6.43 -2.23 -16.12
CA VAL A 9 -7.09 -2.33 -14.82
C VAL A 9 -8.47 -2.95 -15.03
N PRO A 10 -8.87 -3.98 -14.27
CA PRO A 10 -10.16 -4.63 -14.45
C PRO A 10 -11.34 -3.65 -14.30
N ARG A 11 -12.32 -3.76 -15.19
CA ARG A 11 -13.47 -2.82 -15.24
C ARG A 11 -14.60 -3.20 -14.28
N ASP A 12 -14.62 -4.45 -13.87
CA ASP A 12 -15.64 -5.08 -13.03
C ASP A 12 -15.24 -5.18 -11.55
N VAL A 13 -14.08 -4.59 -11.19
CA VAL A 13 -13.56 -4.61 -9.82
C VAL A 13 -13.62 -3.19 -9.23
N PRO A 14 -14.18 -3.01 -8.03
CA PRO A 14 -14.16 -1.71 -7.35
C PRO A 14 -12.76 -1.16 -7.17
N ILE A 15 -12.59 0.12 -7.51
CA ILE A 15 -11.39 0.89 -7.25
C ILE A 15 -11.56 1.56 -5.89
N ASN A 16 -10.62 1.31 -4.98
CA ASN A 16 -10.69 1.83 -3.62
C ASN A 16 -9.82 3.07 -3.42
N THR A 17 -8.66 3.10 -4.09
CA THR A 17 -7.68 4.17 -3.88
C THR A 17 -6.81 4.38 -5.10
N ILE A 18 -6.34 5.61 -5.26
CA ILE A 18 -5.37 6.00 -6.28
C ILE A 18 -4.31 6.85 -5.59
N ALA A 19 -3.04 6.57 -5.88
CA ALA A 19 -1.92 7.36 -5.38
C ALA A 19 -0.92 7.64 -6.51
N GLN A 20 -0.61 8.91 -6.71
CA GLN A 20 0.41 9.36 -7.67
C GLN A 20 1.73 9.60 -6.93
N ASP A 21 2.83 9.20 -7.55
CA ASP A 21 4.16 9.46 -7.01
C ASP A 21 4.51 10.95 -7.18
N PRO A 22 4.75 11.69 -6.09
CA PRO A 22 5.03 13.11 -6.19
C PRO A 22 6.38 13.43 -6.85
N GLN A 23 7.31 12.47 -6.89
CA GLN A 23 8.61 12.63 -7.55
C GLN A 23 8.60 12.16 -9.01
N ARG A 24 7.70 11.24 -9.35
CA ARG A 24 7.54 10.66 -10.69
C ARG A 24 6.06 10.67 -11.07
N PRO A 25 5.53 11.80 -11.57
CA PRO A 25 4.10 11.96 -11.81
C PRO A 25 3.49 10.97 -12.82
N ASP A 26 4.32 10.39 -13.69
CA ASP A 26 3.87 9.33 -14.61
C ASP A 26 3.66 7.99 -13.93
N ARG A 27 4.12 7.85 -12.68
CA ARG A 27 3.90 6.66 -11.86
C ARG A 27 2.66 6.84 -10.96
N VAL A 28 1.67 6.01 -11.21
CA VAL A 28 0.42 6.02 -10.44
C VAL A 28 0.09 4.59 -10.00
N PHE A 29 -0.29 4.44 -8.75
CA PHE A 29 -0.79 3.19 -8.19
C PHE A 29 -2.29 3.23 -8.04
N VAL A 30 -2.93 2.10 -8.27
CA VAL A 30 -4.37 1.89 -8.05
C VAL A 30 -4.57 0.67 -7.17
N GLY A 31 -5.26 0.86 -6.06
CA GLY A 31 -5.72 -0.22 -5.19
C GLY A 31 -7.15 -0.62 -5.53
N THR A 32 -7.35 -1.89 -5.78
CA THR A 32 -8.66 -2.48 -6.09
C THR A 32 -9.08 -3.43 -4.99
N LYS A 33 -10.31 -3.93 -5.10
CA LYS A 33 -10.82 -4.98 -4.21
C LYS A 33 -10.12 -6.34 -4.39
N GLN A 34 -9.17 -6.47 -5.30
CA GLN A 34 -8.49 -7.73 -5.58
C GLN A 34 -6.97 -7.63 -5.59
N ALA A 35 -6.41 -6.51 -6.08
CA ALA A 35 -4.99 -6.37 -6.33
C ALA A 35 -4.55 -4.90 -6.40
N LEU A 36 -3.23 -4.69 -6.44
CA LEU A 36 -2.61 -3.44 -6.82
C LEU A 36 -2.25 -3.44 -8.31
N PHE A 37 -2.46 -2.29 -8.94
CA PHE A 37 -1.99 -2.01 -10.31
C PHE A 37 -1.14 -0.76 -10.32
N MET A 38 -0.25 -0.66 -11.28
CA MET A 38 0.63 0.49 -11.45
C MET A 38 0.87 0.80 -12.92
N THR A 39 0.97 2.09 -13.22
CA THR A 39 1.48 2.63 -14.48
C THR A 39 2.82 3.34 -14.25
N HIS A 40 3.66 3.40 -15.28
CA HIS A 40 4.88 4.20 -15.35
C HIS A 40 4.84 5.26 -16.45
N ASP A 41 3.79 5.31 -17.22
CA ASP A 41 3.65 6.10 -18.45
C ASP A 41 2.41 7.01 -18.43
N GLY A 42 2.03 7.45 -17.23
CA GLY A 42 0.91 8.38 -17.08
C GLY A 42 -0.46 7.76 -17.35
N GLY A 43 -0.57 6.44 -17.28
CA GLY A 43 -1.82 5.72 -17.44
C GLY A 43 -2.07 5.15 -18.83
N GLU A 44 -1.07 5.16 -19.71
CA GLU A 44 -1.19 4.52 -21.02
C GLU A 44 -1.17 3.00 -20.91
N THR A 45 -0.27 2.46 -20.10
CA THR A 45 -0.21 1.03 -19.78
C THR A 45 -0.26 0.77 -18.29
N TRP A 46 -0.89 -0.32 -17.90
CA TRP A 46 -1.03 -0.73 -16.50
C TRP A 46 -0.60 -2.17 -16.32
N SER A 47 0.09 -2.43 -15.23
CA SER A 47 0.48 -3.78 -14.85
C SER A 47 0.07 -4.09 -13.42
N ARG A 48 -0.37 -5.33 -13.17
CA ARG A 48 -0.61 -5.79 -11.83
C ARG A 48 0.69 -5.78 -11.04
N ARG A 49 0.65 -5.18 -9.87
CA ARG A 49 1.71 -5.25 -8.87
C ARG A 49 1.26 -6.16 -7.74
N GLY A 50 2.17 -6.95 -7.27
CA GLY A 50 1.77 -7.84 -6.22
C GLY A 50 2.93 -8.67 -5.74
N GLY A 51 3.81 -9.07 -6.63
CA GLY A 51 4.90 -9.94 -6.26
C GLY A 51 4.40 -10.99 -5.27
N ASN A 52 4.79 -10.83 -4.04
CA ASN A 52 4.38 -11.65 -2.90
C ASN A 52 3.22 -11.06 -2.07
N LEU A 53 2.53 -10.00 -2.54
CA LEU A 53 1.31 -9.53 -1.88
C LEU A 53 0.21 -10.58 -1.95
N PRO A 54 -0.51 -10.82 -0.84
CA PRO A 54 -1.69 -11.67 -0.89
C PRO A 54 -2.78 -11.03 -1.77
N PHE A 55 -3.70 -11.83 -2.22
CA PHE A 55 -4.98 -11.34 -2.71
C PHE A 55 -5.63 -10.46 -1.64
N GLY A 56 -6.22 -9.34 -2.03
CA GLY A 56 -6.78 -8.48 -1.01
C GLY A 56 -7.52 -7.27 -1.51
N ASP A 57 -8.16 -6.64 -0.55
CA ASP A 57 -8.92 -5.41 -0.67
C ASP A 57 -8.00 -4.24 -0.32
N PHE A 58 -7.32 -3.68 -1.31
CA PHE A 58 -6.33 -2.62 -1.13
C PHE A 58 -7.02 -1.26 -1.05
N THR A 59 -7.16 -0.77 0.16
CA THR A 59 -7.95 0.41 0.51
C THR A 59 -7.11 1.68 0.67
N ALA A 60 -5.81 1.53 0.89
CA ALA A 60 -4.91 2.66 1.06
C ALA A 60 -3.56 2.39 0.39
N ILE A 61 -3.02 3.41 -0.25
CA ILE A 61 -1.66 3.43 -0.79
C ILE A 61 -1.01 4.73 -0.34
N LEU A 62 0.19 4.65 0.20
CA LEU A 62 0.95 5.79 0.66
C LEU A 62 2.37 5.72 0.10
N ILE A 63 2.77 6.72 -0.66
CA ILE A 63 4.10 6.81 -1.27
C ILE A 63 4.93 7.80 -0.47
N ASN A 64 6.16 7.42 -0.13
CA ASN A 64 7.06 8.33 0.58
C ASN A 64 7.43 9.51 -0.34
N PRO A 65 7.10 10.75 0.03
CA PRO A 65 7.35 11.91 -0.82
C PRO A 65 8.84 12.25 -1.00
N ARG A 66 9.71 11.69 -0.16
CA ARG A 66 11.18 11.86 -0.27
C ARG A 66 11.88 10.69 -0.96
N ASN A 67 11.22 9.54 -1.01
CA ASN A 67 11.72 8.35 -1.68
C ASN A 67 10.55 7.56 -2.26
N GLY A 68 10.21 7.82 -3.51
CA GLY A 68 9.09 7.19 -4.18
C GLY A 68 9.22 5.67 -4.36
N ASP A 69 10.38 5.06 -4.09
CA ASP A 69 10.51 3.60 -4.09
C ASP A 69 9.99 2.97 -2.80
N GLU A 70 9.81 3.77 -1.75
CA GLU A 70 9.14 3.33 -0.54
C GLU A 70 7.64 3.58 -0.64
N VAL A 71 6.89 2.49 -0.66
CA VAL A 71 5.43 2.49 -0.80
C VAL A 71 4.81 1.63 0.29
N PHE A 72 3.74 2.11 0.87
CA PHE A 72 2.92 1.36 1.83
C PHE A 72 1.56 1.05 1.23
N ALA A 73 1.07 -0.15 1.49
CA ALA A 73 -0.27 -0.59 1.07
C ALA A 73 -1.04 -1.15 2.25
N GLY A 74 -2.25 -0.63 2.45
CA GLY A 74 -3.21 -1.13 3.42
C GLY A 74 -4.17 -2.10 2.75
N ASN A 75 -4.35 -3.27 3.35
CA ASN A 75 -5.25 -4.30 2.89
C ASN A 75 -6.34 -4.54 3.95
N ALA A 76 -7.60 -4.41 3.55
CA ALA A 76 -8.75 -4.63 4.42
C ALA A 76 -9.35 -6.03 4.31
N TYR A 77 -8.79 -6.90 3.47
CA TYR A 77 -9.32 -8.25 3.28
C TYR A 77 -9.15 -9.09 4.54
N GLN A 78 -10.23 -9.61 5.05
CA GLN A 78 -10.26 -10.40 6.26
C GLN A 78 -10.50 -11.86 5.91
N THR A 79 -9.44 -12.60 5.70
CA THR A 79 -9.44 -14.05 5.87
C THR A 79 -8.40 -14.42 6.91
N THR A 80 -8.62 -15.55 7.57
CA THR A 80 -8.01 -15.96 8.81
C THR A 80 -6.53 -15.75 8.90
N ASP A 81 -5.54 -15.97 8.32
CA ASP A 81 -4.13 -15.76 8.74
C ASP A 81 -3.24 -15.01 7.71
N VAL A 82 -3.73 -14.77 6.53
CA VAL A 82 -2.91 -14.29 5.41
C VAL A 82 -3.41 -13.00 4.77
N GLY A 83 -4.61 -12.59 5.03
CA GLY A 83 -5.21 -11.37 4.47
C GLY A 83 -5.16 -10.19 5.44
N GLY A 84 -5.36 -9.00 4.91
CA GLY A 84 -5.35 -7.76 5.70
C GLY A 84 -3.96 -7.31 6.13
N GLY A 85 -3.90 -6.17 6.84
CA GLY A 85 -2.67 -5.60 7.39
C GLY A 85 -2.00 -4.56 6.51
N VAL A 86 -0.82 -4.15 6.93
CA VAL A 86 -0.01 -3.15 6.23
C VAL A 86 1.24 -3.80 5.64
N PHE A 87 1.50 -3.47 4.39
CA PHE A 87 2.65 -3.94 3.63
C PHE A 87 3.52 -2.77 3.22
N ARG A 88 4.83 -2.97 3.23
CA ARG A 88 5.84 -2.01 2.78
C ARG A 88 6.64 -2.59 1.63
N SER A 89 6.84 -1.78 0.61
CA SER A 89 7.81 -2.00 -0.47
C SER A 89 8.92 -0.97 -0.35
N THR A 90 10.14 -1.34 -0.73
CA THR A 90 11.30 -0.44 -0.84
C THR A 90 11.89 -0.44 -2.25
N ASP A 91 11.22 -1.09 -3.18
CA ASP A 91 11.64 -1.26 -4.59
C ASP A 91 10.56 -0.82 -5.59
N GLY A 92 9.76 0.18 -5.19
CA GLY A 92 8.74 0.76 -6.05
C GLY A 92 7.54 -0.17 -6.31
N GLY A 93 7.22 -1.06 -5.37
CA GLY A 93 6.07 -1.95 -5.44
C GLY A 93 6.35 -3.28 -6.14
N THR A 94 7.62 -3.65 -6.32
CA THR A 94 7.99 -4.93 -6.92
C THR A 94 7.91 -6.07 -5.90
N THR A 95 8.50 -5.86 -4.72
CA THR A 95 8.39 -6.79 -3.59
C THR A 95 7.85 -6.10 -2.35
N TRP A 96 7.25 -6.87 -1.45
CA TRP A 96 6.55 -6.36 -0.29
C TRP A 96 6.87 -7.18 0.95
N ALA A 97 7.00 -6.49 2.07
CA ALA A 97 7.09 -7.08 3.40
C ALA A 97 5.94 -6.58 4.27
N ARG A 98 5.41 -7.47 5.10
CA ARG A 98 4.40 -7.11 6.09
C ARG A 98 5.08 -6.38 7.25
N ILE A 99 4.56 -5.20 7.64
CA ILE A 99 5.14 -4.42 8.75
C ILE A 99 4.57 -4.77 10.13
N ASP A 100 3.50 -5.56 10.18
CA ASP A 100 2.91 -6.11 11.40
C ASP A 100 3.06 -7.65 11.44
N PRO A 101 4.27 -8.18 11.69
CA PRO A 101 4.55 -9.60 11.58
C PRO A 101 3.80 -10.43 12.64
N LYS A 102 3.76 -11.75 12.43
CA LYS A 102 3.14 -12.70 13.36
C LYS A 102 3.67 -12.48 14.79
N GLY A 103 2.77 -12.31 15.74
CA GLY A 103 3.09 -11.98 17.14
C GLY A 103 3.12 -10.50 17.50
N ARG A 104 3.06 -9.61 16.49
CA ARG A 104 2.96 -8.15 16.67
C ARG A 104 1.89 -7.55 15.76
N ARG A 105 0.88 -8.32 15.43
CA ARG A 105 -0.20 -7.85 14.53
C ARG A 105 -1.01 -6.76 15.19
N LEU A 106 -1.46 -5.83 14.37
CA LEU A 106 -2.47 -4.84 14.76
C LEU A 106 -3.74 -5.56 15.24
N PRO A 107 -4.42 -5.04 16.26
CA PRO A 107 -5.65 -5.64 16.78
C PRO A 107 -6.74 -5.84 15.72
N SER A 108 -6.80 -4.95 14.72
CA SER A 108 -7.58 -5.16 13.51
C SER A 108 -6.68 -5.10 12.29
N GLN A 109 -6.79 -6.11 11.43
CA GLN A 109 -6.05 -6.18 10.17
C GLN A 109 -6.83 -5.62 8.98
N ARG A 110 -8.04 -5.10 9.21
CA ARG A 110 -8.82 -4.41 8.18
C ARG A 110 -8.38 -2.96 8.10
N ILE A 111 -7.38 -2.69 7.29
CA ILE A 111 -6.78 -1.37 7.16
C ILE A 111 -7.55 -0.55 6.12
N TRP A 112 -7.90 0.69 6.49
CA TRP A 112 -8.66 1.59 5.63
C TRP A 112 -7.92 2.87 5.27
N ALA A 113 -7.00 3.31 6.10
CA ALA A 113 -6.28 4.56 5.89
C ALA A 113 -4.84 4.47 6.37
N LEU A 114 -3.96 5.16 5.66
CA LEU A 114 -2.55 5.32 6.01
C LEU A 114 -2.16 6.79 5.87
N ALA A 115 -1.36 7.30 6.78
CA ALA A 115 -0.76 8.63 6.67
C ALA A 115 0.61 8.66 7.34
N PHE A 116 1.54 9.44 6.80
CA PHE A 116 2.75 9.78 7.53
C PHE A 116 2.47 10.87 8.56
N ASP A 117 3.22 10.87 9.65
CA ASP A 117 3.32 12.06 10.49
C ASP A 117 3.96 13.20 9.68
N ALA A 118 3.39 14.40 9.80
CA ALA A 118 3.85 15.56 9.05
C ALA A 118 5.24 16.05 9.49
N HIS A 119 5.61 15.78 10.74
CA HIS A 119 6.87 16.22 11.35
C HIS A 119 7.93 15.10 11.35
N ASP A 120 7.50 13.85 11.57
CA ASP A 120 8.37 12.69 11.59
C ASP A 120 7.87 11.59 10.64
N GLN A 121 8.43 11.55 9.45
CA GLN A 121 8.07 10.52 8.46
C GLN A 121 8.52 9.10 8.84
N ASN A 122 9.17 8.89 9.98
CA ASN A 122 9.39 7.55 10.54
C ASN A 122 8.18 7.04 11.32
N VAL A 123 7.15 7.84 11.45
CA VAL A 123 5.89 7.50 12.10
C VAL A 123 4.80 7.33 11.07
N LEU A 124 4.14 6.18 11.11
CA LEU A 124 3.00 5.85 10.25
C LEU A 124 1.73 5.76 11.09
N PHE A 125 0.73 6.54 10.73
CA PHE A 125 -0.63 6.39 11.26
C PHE A 125 -1.39 5.36 10.43
N VAL A 126 -2.03 4.43 11.10
CA VAL A 126 -2.78 3.34 10.50
C VAL A 126 -4.21 3.38 11.02
N GLY A 127 -5.16 3.66 10.14
CA GLY A 127 -6.58 3.62 10.45
C GLY A 127 -7.18 2.25 10.12
N SER A 128 -7.84 1.64 11.09
CA SER A 128 -8.54 0.36 10.94
C SER A 128 -10.05 0.52 10.85
N HIS A 129 -10.74 -0.47 10.32
CA HIS A 129 -12.20 -0.44 10.17
C HIS A 129 -12.96 -0.34 11.50
N SER A 130 -12.52 -1.03 12.53
CA SER A 130 -13.33 -1.19 13.76
C SER A 130 -12.53 -1.16 15.05
N ALA A 131 -11.25 -0.77 15.00
CA ALA A 131 -10.36 -0.82 16.16
C ALA A 131 -9.54 0.47 16.34
N GLY A 132 -9.97 1.56 15.73
CA GLY A 132 -9.36 2.87 15.90
C GLY A 132 -8.13 3.13 15.05
N VAL A 133 -7.29 4.05 15.52
CA VAL A 133 -6.06 4.49 14.84
C VAL A 133 -4.85 4.05 15.65
N TYR A 134 -3.86 3.52 14.95
CA TYR A 134 -2.58 3.07 15.53
C TYR A 134 -1.45 3.93 15.03
N VAL A 135 -0.45 4.09 15.87
CA VAL A 135 0.84 4.69 15.53
C VAL A 135 1.85 3.56 15.40
N VAL A 136 2.43 3.41 14.24
CA VAL A 136 3.41 2.37 13.95
C VAL A 136 4.75 3.05 13.67
N PRO A 137 5.78 2.80 14.47
CA PRO A 137 7.13 3.24 14.15
C PRO A 137 7.54 2.55 12.86
N ARG A 138 7.98 3.33 11.88
CA ARG A 138 8.57 2.77 10.67
C ARG A 138 9.82 1.99 11.06
N MET A 139 9.91 0.71 10.73
CA MET A 139 11.12 -0.05 10.97
C MET A 139 12.27 0.61 10.22
N SER A 140 13.21 1.19 10.96
CA SER A 140 14.51 1.52 10.42
C SER A 140 15.17 0.23 9.94
N ASP A 141 15.89 0.29 8.83
CA ASP A 141 16.62 -0.85 8.24
C ASP A 141 17.75 -1.38 9.18
N THR A 142 17.79 -0.96 10.44
CA THR A 142 18.80 -1.27 11.46
C THR A 142 18.47 -2.46 12.35
N LEU A 143 17.61 -3.40 11.93
CA LEU A 143 17.46 -4.69 12.61
C LEU A 143 18.08 -5.85 11.83
N SER A 144 19.14 -5.60 11.09
CA SER A 144 20.06 -6.63 10.58
C SER A 144 21.42 -6.46 11.24
N SER A 145 21.54 -6.77 12.52
CA SER A 145 22.77 -7.25 13.18
C SER A 145 22.62 -7.18 14.70
N THR A 146 21.99 -8.16 15.28
CA THR A 146 22.44 -8.71 16.56
C THR A 146 22.11 -10.19 16.54
N GLN A 147 23.16 -10.93 16.52
CA GLN A 147 23.22 -12.38 16.65
C GLN A 147 22.47 -12.85 17.90
#